data_14232e7f3223e93be57f5c1f0c0b125b
#
_entry.id   14232e7f3223e93be57f5c1f0c0b125b
#
_cell.length_a   1.000
_cell.length_b   1.000
_cell.length_c   1.000
_cell.angle_alpha   90.00
_cell.angle_beta   90.00
_cell.angle_gamma   90.00
#
_symmetry.space_group_name_H-M   'P 1'
#
loop_
_entity.id
_entity.type
_entity.pdbx_description
1 polymer ?
#
loop_
_entity_poly.entity_id
_entity_poly.type
_entity_poly.pdbx_seq_one_letter_code
_entity_poly.pdbx_strand_id
1 'polypeptide(L)'
;RKIGGQPGHTKHERPAFPPEQVDEFHDYELTRCPDCGGPLERTTDVPRVIQQVEVPENPVRIDEHRGFLFWCEKCKKKHTAPFPPKVEKGGLVGPRLTAIVAYLKGGCHASFSTIRKYLRDVIGITISRGQLRKVVEKVSNALEAAYNRLLEILPHEKKLNTDETGHRENGDNFWTWV
;
A
#
# COMPACT_ATOMS: atom_id res chain seq x y z
N ARG A 1 -34.66 7.76 15.35
CA ARG A 1 -33.35 7.36 15.99
C ARG A 1 -32.46 8.58 15.99
N LYS A 2 -31.98 9.04 17.15
CA LYS A 2 -31.02 10.17 17.20
C LYS A 2 -29.70 9.70 16.56
N ILE A 3 -29.19 10.52 15.65
CA ILE A 3 -27.90 10.29 14.97
C ILE A 3 -26.79 10.69 15.94
N GLY A 4 -25.80 9.83 16.16
CA GLY A 4 -24.63 10.06 17.03
C GLY A 4 -24.49 9.01 18.13
N GLY A 5 -23.40 9.11 18.92
CA GLY A 5 -23.13 8.21 20.05
C GLY A 5 -24.24 8.29 21.10
N GLN A 6 -24.75 7.16 21.52
CA GLN A 6 -25.78 7.09 22.57
C GLN A 6 -25.15 7.42 23.93
N PRO A 7 -25.92 7.94 24.93
CA PRO A 7 -25.42 8.10 26.28
C PRO A 7 -24.82 6.82 26.84
N GLY A 8 -23.60 6.89 27.37
CA GLY A 8 -22.84 5.73 27.86
C GLY A 8 -21.96 5.02 26.83
N HIS A 9 -21.94 5.47 25.56
CA HIS A 9 -20.99 4.94 24.57
C HIS A 9 -19.57 5.37 24.94
N THR A 10 -18.69 4.38 25.11
CA THR A 10 -17.26 4.62 25.37
C THR A 10 -16.62 5.28 24.15
N LYS A 11 -15.99 6.42 24.36
CA LYS A 11 -15.26 7.09 23.29
C LYS A 11 -14.05 6.25 22.88
N HIS A 12 -14.05 5.75 21.66
CA HIS A 12 -12.87 5.10 21.09
C HIS A 12 -11.94 6.17 20.53
N GLU A 13 -10.87 6.45 21.25
CA GLU A 13 -9.78 7.31 20.74
C GLU A 13 -8.71 6.44 20.08
N ARG A 14 -8.18 6.92 18.97
CA ARG A 14 -7.05 6.27 18.33
C ARG A 14 -5.84 6.37 19.27
N PRO A 15 -5.10 5.28 19.55
CA PRO A 15 -3.87 5.37 20.29
C PRO A 15 -2.87 6.29 19.56
N ALA A 16 -2.10 7.06 20.34
CA ALA A 16 -1.03 7.89 19.80
C ALA A 16 0.04 7.02 19.12
N PHE A 17 0.67 7.56 18.08
CA PHE A 17 1.86 6.93 17.51
C PHE A 17 3.00 6.98 18.54
N PRO A 18 3.73 5.89 18.73
CA PRO A 18 4.90 5.88 19.60
C PRO A 18 6.03 6.72 18.99
N PRO A 19 6.97 7.24 19.82
CA PRO A 19 8.00 8.18 19.38
C PRO A 19 8.84 7.69 18.19
N GLU A 20 9.10 6.39 18.08
CA GLU A 20 9.86 5.78 16.98
C GLU A 20 9.15 5.80 15.62
N GLN A 21 7.86 6.14 15.60
CA GLN A 21 7.06 6.31 14.38
C GLN A 21 6.83 7.78 14.03
N VAL A 22 7.37 8.69 14.81
CA VAL A 22 7.28 10.14 14.57
C VAL A 22 8.50 10.59 13.78
N ASP A 23 8.27 11.11 12.57
CA ASP A 23 9.34 11.56 11.68
C ASP A 23 9.96 12.88 12.15
N GLU A 24 9.13 13.81 12.65
CA GLU A 24 9.56 15.13 13.10
C GLU A 24 8.81 15.56 14.36
N PHE A 25 9.55 16.21 15.30
CA PHE A 25 9.02 16.84 16.50
C PHE A 25 9.10 18.35 16.35
N HIS A 26 7.96 19.03 16.52
CA HIS A 26 7.86 20.48 16.51
C HIS A 26 7.47 20.99 17.89
N ASP A 27 8.39 21.62 18.60
CA ASP A 27 8.15 22.21 19.91
C ASP A 27 7.72 23.65 19.77
N TYR A 28 6.61 24.01 20.41
CA TYR A 28 6.08 25.37 20.45
C TYR A 28 6.17 25.89 21.86
N GLU A 29 6.86 27.00 22.06
CA GLU A 29 7.07 27.62 23.35
C GLU A 29 6.57 29.06 23.38
N LEU A 30 6.11 29.49 24.56
CA LEU A 30 5.79 30.87 24.81
C LEU A 30 7.02 31.58 25.42
N THR A 31 7.39 32.71 24.86
CA THR A 31 8.50 33.53 25.37
C THR A 31 8.06 34.53 26.45
N ARG A 32 6.76 34.91 26.41
CA ARG A 32 6.16 35.84 27.36
C ARG A 32 4.72 35.49 27.64
N CYS A 33 4.20 35.87 28.80
CA CYS A 33 2.82 35.69 29.16
C CYS A 33 1.90 36.47 28.18
N PRO A 34 0.91 35.82 27.53
CA PRO A 34 0.02 36.48 26.59
C PRO A 34 -0.92 37.51 27.25
N ASP A 35 -1.15 37.38 28.57
CA ASP A 35 -2.07 38.26 29.27
C ASP A 35 -1.37 39.52 29.86
N CYS A 36 -0.14 39.38 30.40
CA CYS A 36 0.54 40.47 31.08
C CYS A 36 1.94 40.81 30.57
N GLY A 37 2.47 40.01 29.59
CA GLY A 37 3.81 40.21 29.02
C GLY A 37 4.97 39.86 29.93
N GLY A 38 4.73 39.32 31.15
CA GLY A 38 5.74 38.92 32.10
C GLY A 38 6.57 37.69 31.71
N PRO A 39 7.67 37.39 32.39
CA PRO A 39 8.46 36.22 32.14
C PRO A 39 7.67 34.94 32.44
N LEU A 40 7.94 33.86 31.68
CA LEU A 40 7.35 32.55 31.88
C LEU A 40 8.42 31.51 32.24
N GLU A 41 8.04 30.58 33.08
CA GLU A 41 8.84 29.39 33.38
C GLU A 41 8.12 28.16 32.88
N ARG A 42 8.85 27.26 32.21
CA ARG A 42 8.31 25.99 31.71
C ARG A 42 7.90 25.10 32.88
N THR A 43 6.66 24.63 32.88
CA THR A 43 6.21 23.67 33.90
C THR A 43 6.70 22.25 33.59
N THR A 44 6.59 21.36 34.57
CA THR A 44 6.91 19.92 34.43
C THR A 44 5.70 19.13 33.98
N ASP A 45 4.58 19.78 33.71
CA ASP A 45 3.36 19.12 33.25
C ASP A 45 3.54 18.50 31.86
N VAL A 46 2.75 17.45 31.60
CA VAL A 46 2.73 16.78 30.30
C VAL A 46 2.21 17.77 29.23
N PRO A 47 2.97 17.98 28.15
CA PRO A 47 2.57 18.91 27.11
C PRO A 47 1.28 18.42 26.38
N ARG A 48 0.50 19.36 25.88
CA ARG A 48 -0.57 19.02 24.94
C ARG A 48 0.06 18.57 23.62
N VAL A 49 -0.23 17.34 23.19
CA VAL A 49 0.32 16.75 21.96
C VAL A 49 -0.78 16.65 20.92
N ILE A 50 -0.44 17.04 19.68
CA ILE A 50 -1.24 16.79 18.46
C ILE A 50 -0.34 16.10 17.48
N GLN A 51 -0.75 14.92 17.00
CA GLN A 51 -0.06 14.20 15.94
C GLN A 51 -0.84 14.31 14.64
N GLN A 52 -0.19 14.78 13.59
CA GLN A 52 -0.74 14.86 12.23
C GLN A 52 -0.08 13.81 11.35
N VAL A 53 -0.85 13.21 10.46
CA VAL A 53 -0.34 12.24 9.48
C VAL A 53 -0.57 12.82 8.10
N GLU A 54 0.50 12.93 7.33
CA GLU A 54 0.44 13.43 5.96
C GLU A 54 1.10 12.44 4.99
N VAL A 55 0.63 12.43 3.75
CA VAL A 55 1.28 11.69 2.67
C VAL A 55 2.31 12.63 2.03
N PRO A 56 3.61 12.27 2.01
CA PRO A 56 4.63 13.13 1.43
C PRO A 56 4.34 13.39 -0.06
N GLU A 57 4.69 14.58 -0.52
CA GLU A 57 4.45 15.06 -1.89
C GLU A 57 4.96 14.08 -2.96
N ASN A 58 6.08 13.40 -2.68
CA ASN A 58 6.65 12.35 -3.51
C ASN A 58 6.69 11.00 -2.77
N PRO A 59 5.58 10.24 -2.74
CA PRO A 59 5.55 8.95 -2.04
C PRO A 59 6.27 7.83 -2.80
N VAL A 60 6.85 8.12 -3.96
CA VAL A 60 7.45 7.12 -4.86
C VAL A 60 8.95 7.32 -4.99
N ARG A 61 9.71 6.25 -4.79
CA ARG A 61 11.12 6.17 -5.10
C ARG A 61 11.32 5.50 -6.46
N ILE A 62 12.09 6.15 -7.34
CA ILE A 62 12.44 5.65 -8.67
C ILE A 62 13.92 5.35 -8.69
N ASP A 63 14.28 4.08 -8.89
CA ASP A 63 15.67 3.64 -9.05
C ASP A 63 15.93 3.32 -10.52
N GLU A 64 16.97 3.92 -11.09
CA GLU A 64 17.44 3.64 -12.46
C GLU A 64 18.69 2.76 -12.39
N HIS A 65 18.64 1.62 -13.06
CA HIS A 65 19.76 0.69 -13.14
C HIS A 65 20.38 0.75 -14.54
N ARG A 66 21.71 0.97 -14.63
CA ARG A 66 22.43 1.11 -15.88
C ARG A 66 23.45 0.00 -16.04
N GLY A 67 23.32 -0.82 -17.08
CA GLY A 67 24.31 -1.81 -17.48
C GLY A 67 25.15 -1.27 -18.65
N PHE A 68 26.40 -0.90 -18.39
CA PHE A 68 27.28 -0.39 -19.43
C PHE A 68 27.80 -1.52 -20.33
N LEU A 69 28.03 -1.18 -21.61
CA LEU A 69 28.61 -2.08 -22.60
C LEU A 69 30.12 -1.91 -22.63
N PHE A 70 30.83 -3.03 -22.67
CA PHE A 70 32.28 -3.10 -22.76
C PHE A 70 32.67 -3.87 -24.01
N TRP A 71 33.68 -3.39 -24.72
CA TRP A 71 34.29 -4.10 -25.85
C TRP A 71 35.46 -4.97 -25.37
N CYS A 72 35.51 -6.22 -25.80
CA CYS A 72 36.64 -7.12 -25.50
C CYS A 72 37.51 -7.27 -26.77
N GLU A 73 38.74 -6.76 -26.75
CA GLU A 73 39.68 -6.88 -27.85
C GLU A 73 40.08 -8.33 -28.16
N LYS A 74 40.12 -9.19 -27.15
CA LYS A 74 40.50 -10.59 -27.31
C LYS A 74 39.45 -11.42 -28.05
N CYS A 75 38.18 -11.31 -27.66
CA CYS A 75 37.09 -12.08 -28.28
C CYS A 75 36.32 -11.30 -29.36
N LYS A 76 36.68 -10.01 -29.58
CA LYS A 76 36.01 -9.12 -30.55
C LYS A 76 34.49 -9.02 -30.38
N LYS A 77 34.02 -9.01 -29.12
CA LYS A 77 32.59 -8.97 -28.78
C LYS A 77 32.31 -7.85 -27.78
N LYS A 78 31.06 -7.36 -27.83
CA LYS A 78 30.49 -6.48 -26.80
C LYS A 78 29.90 -7.31 -25.68
N HIS A 79 30.13 -6.89 -24.47
CA HIS A 79 29.56 -7.48 -23.26
C HIS A 79 28.83 -6.40 -22.46
N THR A 80 27.65 -6.70 -21.95
CA THR A 80 26.89 -5.83 -21.04
C THR A 80 27.12 -6.27 -19.61
N ALA A 81 27.34 -5.32 -18.71
CA ALA A 81 27.40 -5.62 -17.30
C ALA A 81 26.07 -6.23 -16.82
N PRO A 82 26.10 -7.39 -16.13
CA PRO A 82 24.88 -8.06 -15.68
C PRO A 82 24.18 -7.23 -14.58
N PHE A 83 22.86 -7.29 -14.57
CA PHE A 83 22.07 -6.77 -13.47
C PHE A 83 21.90 -7.81 -12.35
N PRO A 84 21.71 -7.38 -11.10
CA PRO A 84 21.28 -8.29 -10.05
C PRO A 84 19.99 -9.02 -10.45
N PRO A 85 19.83 -10.33 -10.14
CA PRO A 85 18.65 -11.10 -10.56
C PRO A 85 17.30 -10.50 -10.14
N LYS A 86 17.26 -9.80 -9.01
CA LYS A 86 16.06 -9.08 -8.53
C LYS A 86 15.67 -7.91 -9.43
N VAL A 87 16.64 -7.24 -10.04
CA VAL A 87 16.42 -6.12 -10.96
C VAL A 87 16.00 -6.65 -12.31
N GLU A 88 16.75 -7.62 -12.86
CA GLU A 88 16.51 -8.20 -14.17
C GLU A 88 15.12 -8.87 -14.30
N LYS A 89 14.70 -9.58 -13.26
CA LYS A 89 13.38 -10.22 -13.18
C LYS A 89 12.27 -9.33 -12.63
N GLY A 90 12.61 -8.21 -12.00
CA GLY A 90 11.68 -7.33 -11.29
C GLY A 90 10.74 -6.55 -12.21
N GLY A 91 11.25 -6.06 -13.34
CA GLY A 91 10.54 -5.16 -14.24
C GLY A 91 10.30 -3.78 -13.62
N LEU A 92 9.38 -3.01 -14.21
CA LEU A 92 9.07 -1.63 -13.79
C LEU A 92 8.46 -1.52 -12.39
N VAL A 93 7.70 -2.53 -11.96
CA VAL A 93 6.88 -2.45 -10.75
C VAL A 93 7.55 -3.22 -9.62
N GLY A 94 8.03 -2.49 -8.62
CA GLY A 94 8.65 -3.07 -7.43
C GLY A 94 7.65 -3.80 -6.51
N PRO A 95 8.13 -4.54 -5.50
CA PRO A 95 7.30 -5.42 -4.69
C PRO A 95 6.18 -4.70 -3.91
N ARG A 96 6.45 -3.53 -3.33
CA ARG A 96 5.43 -2.75 -2.60
C ARG A 96 4.34 -2.24 -3.53
N LEU A 97 4.70 -1.70 -4.69
CA LEU A 97 3.73 -1.24 -5.69
C LEU A 97 2.93 -2.41 -6.26
N THR A 98 3.56 -3.58 -6.45
CA THR A 98 2.89 -4.83 -6.81
C THR A 98 1.81 -5.19 -5.78
N ALA A 99 2.13 -5.13 -4.49
CA ALA A 99 1.18 -5.42 -3.41
C ALA A 99 0.01 -4.41 -3.38
N ILE A 100 0.28 -3.11 -3.57
CA ILE A 100 -0.77 -2.09 -3.66
C ILE A 100 -1.71 -2.36 -4.83
N VAL A 101 -1.19 -2.66 -6.02
CA VAL A 101 -2.00 -2.99 -7.20
C VAL A 101 -2.87 -4.22 -6.95
N ALA A 102 -2.31 -5.27 -6.35
CA ALA A 102 -3.03 -6.50 -6.01
C ALA A 102 -4.12 -6.23 -4.97
N TYR A 103 -3.83 -5.44 -3.94
CA TYR A 103 -4.81 -5.04 -2.91
C TYR A 103 -5.96 -4.22 -3.50
N LEU A 104 -5.65 -3.22 -4.33
CA LEU A 104 -6.68 -2.42 -5.00
C LEU A 104 -7.56 -3.30 -5.91
N LYS A 105 -6.98 -4.30 -6.57
CA LYS A 105 -7.74 -5.21 -7.44
C LYS A 105 -8.56 -6.24 -6.66
N GLY A 106 -7.95 -6.93 -5.70
CA GLY A 106 -8.57 -8.01 -4.94
C GLY A 106 -9.39 -7.52 -3.74
N GLY A 107 -8.78 -6.71 -2.86
CA GLY A 107 -9.44 -6.25 -1.63
C GLY A 107 -10.41 -5.09 -1.83
N CYS A 108 -10.09 -4.17 -2.77
CA CYS A 108 -10.95 -3.00 -3.07
C CYS A 108 -11.85 -3.22 -4.29
N HIS A 109 -11.80 -4.35 -4.97
CA HIS A 109 -12.56 -4.69 -6.17
C HIS A 109 -12.48 -3.64 -7.31
N ALA A 110 -11.38 -2.87 -7.33
CA ALA A 110 -11.21 -1.78 -8.27
C ALA A 110 -11.00 -2.29 -9.71
N SER A 111 -11.60 -1.59 -10.68
CA SER A 111 -11.34 -1.88 -12.09
C SER A 111 -9.89 -1.49 -12.46
N PHE A 112 -9.33 -2.11 -13.51
CA PHE A 112 -8.00 -1.69 -14.01
C PHE A 112 -7.95 -0.22 -14.44
N SER A 113 -9.08 0.33 -14.89
CA SER A 113 -9.18 1.75 -15.23
C SER A 113 -9.10 2.64 -13.98
N THR A 114 -9.78 2.24 -12.90
CA THR A 114 -9.75 2.92 -11.60
C THR A 114 -8.34 2.86 -10.98
N ILE A 115 -7.70 1.69 -11.00
CA ILE A 115 -6.33 1.53 -10.50
C ILE A 115 -5.36 2.43 -11.29
N ARG A 116 -5.47 2.42 -12.62
CA ARG A 116 -4.65 3.29 -13.48
C ARG A 116 -4.83 4.77 -13.15
N LYS A 117 -6.09 5.20 -12.94
CA LYS A 117 -6.40 6.58 -12.57
C LYS A 117 -5.78 6.95 -11.21
N TYR A 118 -5.97 6.10 -10.21
CA TYR A 118 -5.37 6.28 -8.88
C TYR A 118 -3.84 6.42 -8.94
N LEU A 119 -3.17 5.50 -9.65
CA LEU A 119 -1.71 5.54 -9.77
C LEU A 119 -1.22 6.82 -10.46
N ARG A 120 -1.95 7.32 -11.46
CA ARG A 120 -1.60 8.56 -12.16
C ARG A 120 -1.87 9.79 -11.29
N ASP A 121 -3.06 9.89 -10.69
CA ASP A 121 -3.56 11.12 -10.08
C ASP A 121 -3.08 11.29 -8.63
N VAL A 122 -2.83 10.17 -7.91
CA VAL A 122 -2.44 10.18 -6.49
C VAL A 122 -0.95 9.83 -6.32
N ILE A 123 -0.48 8.82 -7.06
CA ILE A 123 0.90 8.30 -6.92
C ILE A 123 1.87 8.98 -7.90
N GLY A 124 1.37 9.63 -8.96
CA GLY A 124 2.18 10.32 -9.94
C GLY A 124 2.84 9.42 -11.01
N ILE A 125 2.41 8.15 -11.14
CA ILE A 125 2.98 7.20 -12.11
C ILE A 125 1.95 6.74 -13.12
N THR A 126 2.40 6.58 -14.39
CA THR A 126 1.54 6.09 -15.47
C THR A 126 1.89 4.65 -15.82
N ILE A 127 0.93 3.74 -15.65
CA ILE A 127 1.05 2.32 -15.97
C ILE A 127 -0.09 1.92 -16.90
N SER A 128 0.19 1.14 -17.94
CA SER A 128 -0.85 0.65 -18.86
C SER A 128 -1.73 -0.43 -18.21
N ARG A 129 -2.97 -0.56 -18.67
CA ARG A 129 -3.87 -1.63 -18.20
C ARG A 129 -3.31 -3.03 -18.43
N GLY A 130 -2.62 -3.23 -19.56
CA GLY A 130 -1.95 -4.51 -19.85
C GLY A 130 -0.84 -4.82 -18.86
N GLN A 131 -0.07 -3.81 -18.42
CA GLN A 131 0.95 -4.00 -17.39
C GLN A 131 0.32 -4.28 -16.02
N LEU A 132 -0.76 -3.59 -15.65
CA LEU A 132 -1.50 -3.86 -14.41
C LEU A 132 -2.04 -5.30 -14.37
N ARG A 133 -2.57 -5.79 -15.51
CA ARG A 133 -3.01 -7.19 -15.62
C ARG A 133 -1.86 -8.15 -15.35
N LYS A 134 -0.68 -7.95 -15.94
CA LYS A 134 0.50 -8.79 -15.71
C LYS A 134 0.96 -8.77 -14.24
N VAL A 135 0.86 -7.62 -13.57
CA VAL A 135 1.15 -7.50 -12.14
C VAL A 135 0.22 -8.36 -11.31
N VAL A 136 -1.09 -8.29 -11.56
CA VAL A 136 -2.11 -9.10 -10.86
C VAL A 136 -1.89 -10.59 -11.13
N GLU A 137 -1.66 -10.98 -12.38
CA GLU A 137 -1.37 -12.36 -12.79
C GLU A 137 -0.13 -12.92 -12.06
N LYS A 138 0.95 -12.12 -11.96
CA LYS A 138 2.14 -12.50 -11.20
C LYS A 138 1.83 -12.77 -9.72
N VAL A 139 0.97 -11.95 -9.09
CA VAL A 139 0.56 -12.14 -7.70
C VAL A 139 -0.34 -13.38 -7.57
N SER A 140 -1.29 -13.57 -8.48
CA SER A 140 -2.16 -14.75 -8.53
C SER A 140 -1.34 -16.03 -8.57
N ASN A 141 -0.37 -16.12 -9.48
CA ASN A 141 0.51 -17.28 -9.59
C ASN A 141 1.36 -17.51 -8.33
N ALA A 142 1.79 -16.42 -7.67
CA ALA A 142 2.55 -16.53 -6.41
C ALA A 142 1.68 -17.03 -5.23
N LEU A 143 0.37 -16.84 -5.29
CA LEU A 143 -0.59 -17.29 -4.26
C LEU A 143 -1.17 -18.67 -4.55
N GLU A 144 -0.89 -19.28 -5.70
CA GLU A 144 -1.48 -20.55 -6.14
C GLU A 144 -1.26 -21.69 -5.12
N ALA A 145 -0.06 -21.80 -4.58
CA ALA A 145 0.24 -22.83 -3.56
C ALA A 145 -0.57 -22.64 -2.27
N ALA A 146 -0.74 -21.40 -1.82
CA ALA A 146 -1.56 -21.07 -0.65
C ALA A 146 -3.05 -21.33 -0.92
N TYR A 147 -3.53 -20.99 -2.10
CA TYR A 147 -4.89 -21.27 -2.55
C TYR A 147 -5.19 -22.77 -2.59
N ASN A 148 -4.32 -23.58 -3.19
CA ASN A 148 -4.47 -25.02 -3.27
C ASN A 148 -4.48 -25.66 -1.87
N ARG A 149 -3.63 -25.13 -0.95
CA ARG A 149 -3.64 -25.58 0.43
C ARG A 149 -4.97 -25.30 1.15
N LEU A 150 -5.58 -24.15 0.89
CA LEU A 150 -6.93 -23.84 1.41
C LEU A 150 -7.99 -24.79 0.86
N LEU A 151 -7.97 -25.09 -0.44
CA LEU A 151 -8.88 -26.07 -1.05
C LEU A 151 -8.76 -27.47 -0.44
N GLU A 152 -7.57 -27.88 -0.03
CA GLU A 152 -7.36 -29.16 0.67
C GLU A 152 -7.93 -29.16 2.10
N ILE A 153 -7.86 -28.02 2.80
CA ILE A 153 -8.30 -27.90 4.21
C ILE A 153 -9.80 -27.73 4.33
N LEU A 154 -10.41 -26.89 3.48
CA LEU A 154 -11.81 -26.50 3.56
C LEU A 154 -12.80 -27.67 3.71
N PRO A 155 -12.68 -28.81 2.95
CA PRO A 155 -13.61 -29.93 3.09
C PRO A 155 -13.55 -30.63 4.48
N HIS A 156 -12.52 -30.38 5.26
CA HIS A 156 -12.33 -30.98 6.59
C HIS A 156 -12.76 -30.05 7.74
N GLU A 157 -13.16 -28.81 7.41
CA GLU A 157 -13.63 -27.87 8.43
C GLU A 157 -15.03 -28.23 8.91
N LYS A 158 -15.24 -28.13 10.21
CA LYS A 158 -16.54 -28.49 10.85
C LYS A 158 -17.66 -27.49 10.55
N LYS A 159 -17.31 -26.26 10.21
CA LYS A 159 -18.25 -25.16 9.91
C LYS A 159 -17.73 -24.37 8.74
N LEU A 160 -18.53 -24.27 7.70
CA LEU A 160 -18.27 -23.43 6.52
C LEU A 160 -19.43 -22.45 6.39
N ASN A 161 -19.09 -21.20 6.08
CA ASN A 161 -20.06 -20.23 5.59
C ASN A 161 -19.84 -20.10 4.09
N THR A 162 -20.88 -20.28 3.33
CA THR A 162 -20.86 -20.14 1.86
C THR A 162 -21.90 -19.11 1.45
N ASP A 163 -21.61 -18.36 0.42
CA ASP A 163 -22.53 -17.39 -0.17
C ASP A 163 -22.62 -17.59 -1.69
N GLU A 164 -23.73 -17.15 -2.28
CA GLU A 164 -23.97 -17.25 -3.70
C GLU A 164 -23.71 -15.90 -4.38
N THR A 165 -22.89 -15.91 -5.44
CA THR A 165 -22.68 -14.73 -6.26
C THR A 165 -23.12 -14.99 -7.68
N GLY A 166 -24.15 -14.26 -8.13
CA GLY A 166 -24.62 -14.30 -9.53
C GLY A 166 -23.67 -13.55 -10.46
N HIS A 167 -23.33 -14.16 -11.59
CA HIS A 167 -22.55 -13.52 -12.64
C HIS A 167 -23.04 -13.94 -14.02
N ARG A 168 -22.56 -13.22 -15.05
CA ARG A 168 -22.85 -13.58 -16.45
C ARG A 168 -21.58 -14.03 -17.15
N GLU A 169 -21.70 -15.14 -17.87
CA GLU A 169 -20.65 -15.63 -18.76
C GLU A 169 -21.27 -15.90 -20.14
N ASN A 170 -20.70 -15.27 -21.16
CA ASN A 170 -21.19 -15.35 -22.55
C ASN A 170 -22.69 -15.02 -22.74
N GLY A 171 -23.27 -14.21 -21.85
CA GLY A 171 -24.68 -13.82 -21.89
C GLY A 171 -25.59 -14.66 -20.99
N ASP A 172 -25.18 -15.82 -20.55
CA ASP A 172 -25.90 -16.69 -19.62
C ASP A 172 -25.67 -16.34 -18.16
N ASN A 173 -26.66 -16.59 -17.31
CA ASN A 173 -26.58 -16.37 -15.87
C ASN A 173 -26.02 -17.61 -15.17
N PHE A 174 -24.99 -17.41 -14.37
CA PHE A 174 -24.37 -18.44 -13.53
C PHE A 174 -24.35 -18.00 -12.07
N TRP A 175 -24.23 -18.96 -11.18
CA TRP A 175 -24.04 -18.77 -9.76
C TRP A 175 -22.75 -19.43 -9.34
N THR A 176 -21.92 -18.69 -8.61
CA THR A 176 -20.70 -19.22 -7.98
C THR A 176 -20.88 -19.22 -6.48
N TRP A 177 -20.58 -20.33 -5.86
CA TRP A 177 -20.53 -20.46 -4.41
C TRP A 177 -19.15 -20.06 -3.92
N VAL A 178 -19.08 -19.17 -2.92
CA VAL A 178 -17.86 -18.63 -2.33
C VAL A 178 -17.87 -18.75 -0.80
#